data_5c64ed77e3042efbb5989b07af586700
#
_entry.id   5c64ed77e3042efbb5989b07af586700
#
_cell.length_a   1.000
_cell.length_b   1.000
_cell.length_c   1.000
_cell.angle_alpha   90.00
_cell.angle_beta   90.00
_cell.angle_gamma   90.00
#
_symmetry.space_group_name_H-M   'P 1'
#
loop_
_entity.id
_entity.type
_entity.pdbx_description
1 polymer ?
#
loop_
_entity_poly.entity_id
_entity_poly.type
_entity_poly.pdbx_seq_one_letter_code
_entity_poly.pdbx_strand_id
1 'polypeptide(L)'
;MKIRKIVAMLTMAFLATSVFAASKKITDMIGREVTVNPGSYKRVVCIGAGALRMYSYIGSVDLLCGVEDIDNTSLKQRPKMFDSVARPYVIAYGDKFTKLESAGVGGPNTQTAEAEKILMCNPDIVISEYEDKEKEDALQEQLGVPVITLKSGPNGVFDDNFRNSMILLGDIFKVQKKAKKINKCIAAQAKEIQKRTAKVTDKPKVYICGLGNWGTTNHLMTAQNYISFDIANVDNVVTGLAKKGNQPIEKEKFV
;
A
#
# COMPACT_ATOMS: atom_id res chain seq x y z
N MET A 1 -22.42 -74.00 21.05
CA MET A 1 -21.12 -73.42 20.73
C MET A 1 -21.37 -72.03 20.10
N LYS A 2 -21.30 -70.96 20.90
CA LYS A 2 -21.66 -69.60 20.46
C LYS A 2 -20.37 -68.82 20.20
N ILE A 3 -20.10 -68.52 18.95
CA ILE A 3 -18.97 -67.68 18.52
C ILE A 3 -19.39 -66.23 18.70
N ARG A 4 -18.75 -65.54 19.68
CA ARG A 4 -18.89 -64.10 19.86
C ARG A 4 -18.00 -63.37 18.84
N LYS A 5 -18.60 -62.67 17.90
CA LYS A 5 -17.90 -61.74 17.02
C LYS A 5 -17.64 -60.44 17.80
N ILE A 6 -16.36 -60.17 18.06
CA ILE A 6 -15.88 -58.87 18.60
C ILE A 6 -15.72 -57.96 17.40
N VAL A 7 -16.59 -56.96 17.30
CA VAL A 7 -16.44 -55.88 16.37
C VAL A 7 -15.53 -54.81 17.02
N ALA A 8 -14.30 -54.74 16.55
CA ALA A 8 -13.40 -53.66 16.94
C ALA A 8 -13.78 -52.40 16.15
N MET A 9 -14.36 -51.43 16.84
CA MET A 9 -14.64 -50.10 16.30
C MET A 9 -13.36 -49.31 16.31
N LEU A 10 -12.70 -49.20 15.13
CA LEU A 10 -11.56 -48.29 14.94
C LEU A 10 -12.12 -46.87 14.83
N THR A 11 -12.09 -46.15 15.93
CA THR A 11 -12.31 -44.69 15.94
C THR A 11 -11.06 -44.03 15.34
N MET A 12 -11.09 -43.72 14.06
CA MET A 12 -10.12 -42.86 13.39
C MET A 12 -10.32 -41.42 13.91
N ALA A 13 -9.59 -41.05 14.94
CA ALA A 13 -9.46 -39.65 15.33
C ALA A 13 -8.70 -38.93 14.21
N PHE A 14 -9.43 -38.22 13.36
CA PHE A 14 -8.86 -37.22 12.45
C PHE A 14 -8.34 -36.08 13.34
N LEU A 15 -7.07 -36.16 13.77
CA LEU A 15 -6.33 -35.03 14.24
C LEU A 15 -6.15 -34.10 13.03
N ALA A 16 -7.07 -33.15 12.87
CA ALA A 16 -6.83 -31.99 12.06
C ALA A 16 -5.66 -31.22 12.70
N THR A 17 -4.44 -31.53 12.30
CA THR A 17 -3.30 -30.69 12.58
C THR A 17 -3.53 -29.40 11.81
N SER A 18 -4.20 -28.44 12.45
CA SER A 18 -4.12 -27.05 12.06
C SER A 18 -2.62 -26.69 12.14
N VAL A 19 -1.99 -26.63 10.98
CA VAL A 19 -0.64 -26.06 10.86
C VAL A 19 -0.80 -24.57 11.20
N PHE A 20 -0.74 -24.28 12.51
CA PHE A 20 -0.58 -22.89 12.95
C PHE A 20 0.74 -22.42 12.36
N ALA A 21 0.67 -21.51 11.39
CA ALA A 21 1.86 -20.82 10.94
C ALA A 21 2.52 -20.21 12.18
N ALA A 22 3.78 -20.57 12.41
CA ALA A 22 4.51 -20.09 13.58
C ALA A 22 4.48 -18.57 13.60
N SER A 23 4.08 -18.01 14.75
CA SER A 23 4.08 -16.55 14.94
C SER A 23 5.50 -16.01 14.78
N LYS A 24 5.63 -14.86 14.16
CA LYS A 24 6.91 -14.20 13.90
C LYS A 24 6.81 -12.73 14.26
N LYS A 25 7.81 -12.20 14.93
CA LYS A 25 8.01 -10.77 15.07
C LYS A 25 8.60 -10.20 13.79
N ILE A 26 8.02 -9.12 13.30
CA ILE A 26 8.50 -8.34 12.17
C ILE A 26 8.62 -6.87 12.58
N THR A 27 9.49 -6.13 11.90
CA THR A 27 9.53 -4.66 12.01
C THR A 27 8.77 -4.08 10.82
N ASP A 28 7.78 -3.23 11.09
CA ASP A 28 7.04 -2.52 10.04
C ASP A 28 7.81 -1.28 9.54
N MET A 29 7.22 -0.55 8.58
CA MET A 29 7.92 0.53 7.90
C MET A 29 8.10 1.81 8.75
N ILE A 30 7.49 1.88 9.94
CA ILE A 30 7.69 2.96 10.92
C ILE A 30 8.44 2.50 12.17
N GLY A 31 9.06 1.30 12.10
CA GLY A 31 9.93 0.77 13.14
C GLY A 31 9.21 0.15 14.34
N ARG A 32 7.92 -0.26 14.19
CA ARG A 32 7.20 -1.00 15.21
C ARG A 32 7.50 -2.50 15.11
N GLU A 33 7.69 -3.16 16.25
CA GLU A 33 7.74 -4.62 16.29
C GLU A 33 6.32 -5.17 16.41
N VAL A 34 5.87 -5.89 15.41
CA VAL A 34 4.53 -6.49 15.38
C VAL A 34 4.63 -8.00 15.24
N THR A 35 3.84 -8.72 16.05
CA THR A 35 3.73 -10.18 15.94
C THR A 35 2.70 -10.55 14.89
N VAL A 36 3.11 -11.34 13.91
CA VAL A 36 2.26 -11.79 12.79
C VAL A 36 2.29 -13.31 12.65
N ASN A 37 1.26 -13.85 11.99
CA ASN A 37 1.15 -15.25 11.59
C ASN A 37 1.19 -15.36 10.05
N PRO A 38 2.37 -15.37 9.42
CA PRO A 38 2.49 -15.25 7.97
C PRO A 38 1.74 -16.34 7.21
N GLY A 39 0.88 -15.94 6.27
CA GLY A 39 0.10 -16.84 5.43
C GLY A 39 -1.21 -17.35 6.04
N SER A 40 -1.57 -16.95 7.26
CA SER A 40 -2.80 -17.38 7.92
C SER A 40 -3.99 -16.45 7.67
N TYR A 41 -3.74 -15.20 7.28
CA TYR A 41 -4.74 -14.15 7.19
C TYR A 41 -5.78 -14.40 6.11
N LYS A 42 -7.06 -14.17 6.46
CA LYS A 42 -8.23 -14.39 5.60
C LYS A 42 -9.12 -13.16 5.48
N ARG A 43 -8.96 -12.19 6.38
CA ARG A 43 -9.82 -11.01 6.48
C ARG A 43 -8.97 -9.77 6.63
N VAL A 44 -8.73 -9.10 5.51
CA VAL A 44 -7.81 -7.96 5.42
C VAL A 44 -8.60 -6.68 5.29
N VAL A 45 -8.20 -5.65 6.03
CA VAL A 45 -8.61 -4.26 5.83
C VAL A 45 -7.37 -3.44 5.49
N CYS A 46 -7.49 -2.54 4.52
CA CYS A 46 -6.45 -1.58 4.18
C CYS A 46 -6.94 -0.17 4.46
N ILE A 47 -6.15 0.62 5.17
CA ILE A 47 -6.48 2.00 5.58
C ILE A 47 -5.35 2.97 5.29
N GLY A 48 -5.71 4.24 5.07
CA GLY A 48 -4.75 5.28 4.73
C GLY A 48 -4.40 5.33 3.24
N ALA A 49 -3.86 6.48 2.84
CA ALA A 49 -3.68 6.82 1.43
C ALA A 49 -2.57 6.00 0.76
N GLY A 50 -2.91 4.90 0.11
CA GLY A 50 -2.00 4.06 -0.65
C GLY A 50 -1.90 2.60 -0.17
N ALA A 51 -2.32 2.27 1.06
CA ALA A 51 -2.26 0.91 1.59
C ALA A 51 -3.01 -0.08 0.69
N LEU A 52 -4.26 0.22 0.31
CA LEU A 52 -5.05 -0.63 -0.58
C LEU A 52 -4.41 -0.77 -1.97
N ARG A 53 -3.83 0.32 -2.49
CA ARG A 53 -3.06 0.28 -3.75
C ARG A 53 -1.90 -0.69 -3.67
N MET A 54 -1.04 -0.57 -2.65
CA MET A 54 0.12 -1.44 -2.48
C MET A 54 -0.29 -2.89 -2.25
N TYR A 55 -1.30 -3.12 -1.42
CA TYR A 55 -1.85 -4.45 -1.19
C TYR A 55 -2.38 -5.09 -2.49
N SER A 56 -3.12 -4.33 -3.30
CA SER A 56 -3.71 -4.82 -4.56
C SER A 56 -2.69 -5.31 -5.58
N TYR A 57 -1.45 -4.86 -5.50
CA TYR A 57 -0.39 -5.33 -6.39
C TYR A 57 0.04 -6.76 -6.10
N ILE A 58 0.01 -7.20 -4.86
CA ILE A 58 0.54 -8.51 -4.48
C ILE A 58 -0.42 -9.38 -3.69
N GLY A 59 -1.29 -8.81 -2.86
CA GLY A 59 -2.29 -9.51 -2.09
C GLY A 59 -3.44 -10.07 -2.95
N SER A 60 -4.28 -10.86 -2.34
CA SER A 60 -5.55 -11.27 -2.93
C SER A 60 -6.65 -10.34 -2.48
N VAL A 61 -7.28 -9.66 -3.44
CA VAL A 61 -8.44 -8.80 -3.17
C VAL A 61 -9.65 -9.57 -2.65
N ASP A 62 -9.67 -10.90 -2.82
CA ASP A 62 -10.72 -11.78 -2.27
C ASP A 62 -10.61 -11.95 -0.75
N LEU A 63 -9.49 -11.56 -0.16
CA LEU A 63 -9.30 -11.54 1.30
C LEU A 63 -9.75 -10.23 1.93
N LEU A 64 -10.08 -9.20 1.15
CA LEU A 64 -10.58 -7.95 1.69
C LEU A 64 -11.95 -8.15 2.31
N CYS A 65 -12.14 -7.68 3.53
CA CYS A 65 -13.42 -7.71 4.23
C CYS A 65 -14.01 -6.31 4.45
N GLY A 66 -13.24 -5.27 4.18
CA GLY A 66 -13.67 -3.88 4.21
C GLY A 66 -12.74 -3.00 3.39
N VAL A 67 -13.25 -1.85 2.95
CA VAL A 67 -12.49 -0.79 2.28
C VAL A 67 -12.91 0.58 2.81
N GLU A 68 -12.02 1.55 2.72
CA GLU A 68 -12.39 2.93 3.00
C GLU A 68 -13.39 3.46 1.96
N ASP A 69 -14.32 4.33 2.39
CA ASP A 69 -15.43 4.85 1.56
C ASP A 69 -14.93 5.54 0.29
N ILE A 70 -13.77 6.17 0.33
CA ILE A 70 -13.15 6.82 -0.84
C ILE A 70 -12.93 5.85 -2.01
N ASP A 71 -12.74 4.56 -1.73
CA ASP A 71 -12.52 3.51 -2.72
C ASP A 71 -13.80 2.76 -3.13
N ASN A 72 -14.89 2.95 -2.39
CA ASN A 72 -16.19 2.37 -2.68
C ASN A 72 -17.05 3.32 -3.52
N THR A 73 -16.99 3.20 -4.83
CA THR A 73 -17.66 4.11 -5.78
C THR A 73 -19.19 4.01 -5.76
N SER A 74 -19.78 3.01 -5.11
CA SER A 74 -21.25 2.88 -4.97
C SER A 74 -21.85 3.81 -3.91
N LEU A 75 -21.05 4.26 -2.96
CA LEU A 75 -21.50 5.13 -1.88
C LEU A 75 -21.73 6.55 -2.39
N LYS A 76 -22.92 7.09 -2.11
CA LYS A 76 -23.27 8.47 -2.49
C LYS A 76 -22.51 9.50 -1.65
N GLN A 77 -22.33 9.20 -0.37
CA GLN A 77 -21.70 10.07 0.63
C GLN A 77 -20.27 9.59 0.92
N ARG A 78 -19.34 9.90 0.05
CA ARG A 78 -17.93 9.58 0.18
C ARG A 78 -17.05 10.71 -0.36
N PRO A 79 -15.78 10.77 0.00
CA PRO A 79 -14.84 11.69 -0.66
C PRO A 79 -14.76 11.40 -2.16
N LYS A 80 -14.97 12.44 -2.99
CA LYS A 80 -15.00 12.32 -4.47
C LYS A 80 -13.82 12.99 -5.17
N MET A 81 -12.85 13.45 -4.40
CA MET A 81 -11.71 14.22 -4.91
C MET A 81 -10.85 13.47 -5.95
N PHE A 82 -10.95 12.13 -6.00
CA PHE A 82 -10.23 11.31 -6.96
C PHE A 82 -11.10 10.71 -8.05
N ASP A 83 -12.37 11.13 -8.20
CA ASP A 83 -13.25 10.57 -9.22
C ASP A 83 -12.80 10.92 -10.65
N SER A 84 -12.13 12.07 -10.82
CA SER A 84 -11.52 12.48 -12.09
C SER A 84 -10.10 11.91 -12.31
N VAL A 85 -9.56 11.17 -11.37
CA VAL A 85 -8.20 10.63 -11.44
C VAL A 85 -8.25 9.12 -11.63
N ALA A 86 -7.55 8.61 -12.63
CA ALA A 86 -7.44 7.17 -12.86
C ALA A 86 -6.67 6.52 -11.71
N ARG A 87 -7.36 5.65 -10.96
CA ARG A 87 -6.77 4.80 -9.92
C ARG A 87 -6.78 3.35 -10.43
N PRO A 88 -5.65 2.82 -10.93
CA PRO A 88 -5.62 1.51 -11.60
C PRO A 88 -6.21 0.37 -10.76
N TYR A 89 -5.98 0.36 -9.45
CA TYR A 89 -6.53 -0.66 -8.56
C TYR A 89 -8.07 -0.55 -8.40
N VAL A 90 -8.63 0.66 -8.41
CA VAL A 90 -10.08 0.87 -8.40
C VAL A 90 -10.70 0.49 -9.74
N ILE A 91 -10.02 0.81 -10.86
CA ILE A 91 -10.47 0.38 -12.19
C ILE A 91 -10.50 -1.15 -12.29
N ALA A 92 -9.48 -1.83 -11.75
CA ALA A 92 -9.37 -3.28 -11.83
C ALA A 92 -10.32 -4.03 -10.88
N TYR A 93 -10.61 -3.47 -9.71
CA TYR A 93 -11.28 -4.19 -8.62
C TYR A 93 -12.48 -3.45 -8.03
N GLY A 94 -12.87 -2.30 -8.55
CA GLY A 94 -13.95 -1.47 -8.02
C GLY A 94 -15.26 -2.22 -7.80
N ASP A 95 -15.65 -3.11 -8.72
CA ASP A 95 -16.85 -3.94 -8.58
C ASP A 95 -16.82 -4.84 -7.33
N LYS A 96 -15.63 -5.25 -6.88
CA LYS A 96 -15.47 -5.98 -5.62
C LYS A 96 -15.57 -5.03 -4.43
N PHE A 97 -14.94 -3.87 -4.51
CA PHE A 97 -14.93 -2.88 -3.43
C PHE A 97 -16.34 -2.37 -3.10
N THR A 98 -17.22 -2.25 -4.11
CA THR A 98 -18.61 -1.82 -3.90
C THR A 98 -19.46 -2.78 -3.05
N LYS A 99 -18.96 -3.99 -2.83
CA LYS A 99 -19.66 -5.06 -2.06
C LYS A 99 -19.10 -5.25 -0.65
N LEU A 100 -18.09 -4.48 -0.28
CA LEU A 100 -17.40 -4.60 1.00
C LEU A 100 -17.94 -3.58 2.01
N GLU A 101 -17.79 -3.92 3.29
CA GLU A 101 -18.14 -3.04 4.39
C GLU A 101 -17.25 -1.78 4.41
N SER A 102 -17.79 -0.70 4.97
CA SER A 102 -17.02 0.53 5.19
C SER A 102 -16.02 0.34 6.33
N ALA A 103 -14.74 0.56 6.05
CA ALA A 103 -13.68 0.59 7.04
C ALA A 103 -13.36 2.02 7.51
N GLY A 104 -14.21 3.00 7.19
CA GLY A 104 -14.05 4.42 7.49
C GLY A 104 -14.09 5.27 6.24
N VAL A 105 -14.08 6.60 6.42
CA VAL A 105 -14.19 7.56 5.31
C VAL A 105 -12.97 7.50 4.39
N GLY A 106 -11.78 7.44 4.96
CA GLY A 106 -10.53 7.42 4.22
C GLY A 106 -10.22 8.71 3.47
N GLY A 107 -9.14 8.65 2.71
CA GLY A 107 -8.65 9.77 1.90
C GLY A 107 -7.67 10.68 2.64
N PRO A 108 -7.14 11.68 1.92
CA PRO A 108 -5.99 12.44 2.36
C PRO A 108 -6.26 13.42 3.52
N ASN A 109 -7.52 13.74 3.76
CA ASN A 109 -7.92 14.60 4.87
C ASN A 109 -8.19 13.80 6.15
N THR A 110 -8.19 12.48 6.08
CA THR A 110 -8.36 11.58 7.22
C THR A 110 -6.99 11.33 7.85
N GLN A 111 -6.82 11.78 9.09
CA GLN A 111 -5.54 11.67 9.80
C GLN A 111 -5.53 10.54 10.84
N THR A 112 -6.66 9.88 11.02
CA THR A 112 -6.84 8.81 12.00
C THR A 112 -7.80 7.76 11.48
N ALA A 113 -7.52 6.50 11.82
CA ALA A 113 -8.39 5.38 11.52
C ALA A 113 -9.70 5.45 12.32
N GLU A 114 -10.77 4.95 11.73
CA GLU A 114 -12.07 4.79 12.40
C GLU A 114 -12.20 3.35 12.95
N ALA A 115 -11.63 3.13 14.14
CA ALA A 115 -11.49 1.80 14.72
C ALA A 115 -12.81 1.02 14.83
N GLU A 116 -13.93 1.68 15.16
CA GLU A 116 -15.25 1.03 15.24
C GLU A 116 -15.70 0.48 13.87
N LYS A 117 -15.48 1.23 12.81
CA LYS A 117 -15.79 0.80 11.44
C LYS A 117 -14.91 -0.38 11.02
N ILE A 118 -13.63 -0.33 11.36
CA ILE A 118 -12.70 -1.43 11.10
C ILE A 118 -13.13 -2.69 11.86
N LEU A 119 -13.51 -2.57 13.14
CA LEU A 119 -14.03 -3.69 13.94
C LEU A 119 -15.28 -4.33 13.32
N MET A 120 -16.18 -3.51 12.75
CA MET A 120 -17.37 -4.03 12.05
C MET A 120 -17.01 -4.90 10.84
N CYS A 121 -15.89 -4.62 10.18
CA CYS A 121 -15.37 -5.47 9.11
C CYS A 121 -14.83 -6.80 9.63
N ASN A 122 -14.61 -6.97 10.95
CA ASN A 122 -14.06 -8.17 11.59
C ASN A 122 -12.76 -8.67 10.90
N PRO A 123 -11.70 -7.84 10.76
CA PRO A 123 -10.45 -8.24 10.14
C PRO A 123 -9.64 -9.17 11.05
N ASP A 124 -8.71 -9.92 10.47
CA ASP A 124 -7.64 -10.63 11.19
C ASP A 124 -6.26 -9.98 11.02
N ILE A 125 -6.17 -8.97 10.15
CA ILE A 125 -5.03 -8.08 9.97
C ILE A 125 -5.47 -6.75 9.35
N VAL A 126 -4.83 -5.66 9.74
CA VAL A 126 -4.99 -4.33 9.13
C VAL A 126 -3.66 -3.92 8.49
N ILE A 127 -3.73 -3.45 7.25
CA ILE A 127 -2.61 -2.84 6.54
C ILE A 127 -2.85 -1.34 6.49
N SER A 128 -1.94 -0.57 7.07
CA SER A 128 -2.05 0.87 7.24
C SER A 128 -0.97 1.63 6.45
N GLU A 129 -1.23 2.88 6.10
CA GLU A 129 -0.24 3.86 5.65
C GLU A 129 -0.33 5.17 6.47
N TYR A 130 -0.81 5.08 7.71
CA TYR A 130 -0.69 6.17 8.69
C TYR A 130 0.67 6.06 9.40
N GLU A 131 1.52 7.08 9.25
CA GLU A 131 2.91 7.04 9.69
C GLU A 131 3.11 7.56 11.12
N ASP A 132 2.12 7.42 11.98
CA ASP A 132 2.15 7.85 13.38
C ASP A 132 2.22 6.61 14.30
N LYS A 133 3.40 6.38 14.86
CA LYS A 133 3.67 5.17 15.66
C LYS A 133 2.74 5.03 16.86
N GLU A 134 2.48 6.11 17.58
CA GLU A 134 1.65 6.07 18.80
C GLU A 134 0.19 5.77 18.46
N LYS A 135 -0.32 6.36 17.38
CA LYS A 135 -1.69 6.09 16.90
C LYS A 135 -1.85 4.68 16.38
N GLU A 136 -0.84 4.17 15.68
CA GLU A 136 -0.87 2.81 15.14
C GLU A 136 -0.74 1.75 16.24
N ASP A 137 0.02 2.02 17.31
CA ASP A 137 0.07 1.15 18.49
C ASP A 137 -1.27 1.15 19.23
N ALA A 138 -1.89 2.31 19.44
CA ALA A 138 -3.21 2.43 20.07
C ALA A 138 -4.31 1.75 19.22
N LEU A 139 -4.26 1.92 17.89
CA LEU A 139 -5.19 1.25 16.98
C LEU A 139 -5.06 -0.28 17.08
N GLN A 140 -3.84 -0.80 17.08
CA GLN A 140 -3.59 -2.23 17.22
C GLN A 140 -4.13 -2.79 18.54
N GLU A 141 -3.93 -2.07 19.64
CA GLU A 141 -4.47 -2.45 20.95
C GLU A 141 -6.00 -2.46 20.93
N GLN A 142 -6.64 -1.42 20.37
CA GLN A 142 -8.08 -1.30 20.29
C GLN A 142 -8.72 -2.39 19.41
N LEU A 143 -8.08 -2.75 18.29
CA LEU A 143 -8.58 -3.78 17.37
C LEU A 143 -8.29 -5.21 17.83
N GLY A 144 -7.25 -5.41 18.65
CA GLY A 144 -6.82 -6.75 19.08
C GLY A 144 -6.25 -7.62 17.95
N VAL A 145 -5.93 -7.02 16.79
CA VAL A 145 -5.33 -7.70 15.62
C VAL A 145 -4.08 -6.95 15.15
N PRO A 146 -3.14 -7.62 14.44
CA PRO A 146 -1.96 -6.94 13.93
C PRO A 146 -2.31 -5.78 13.01
N VAL A 147 -1.71 -4.62 13.25
CA VAL A 147 -1.73 -3.45 12.37
C VAL A 147 -0.32 -3.26 11.81
N ILE A 148 -0.17 -3.31 10.50
CA ILE A 148 1.11 -3.23 9.78
C ILE A 148 1.16 -1.95 8.99
N THR A 149 2.10 -1.08 9.32
CA THR A 149 2.26 0.19 8.62
C THR A 149 3.24 0.05 7.47
N LEU A 150 2.78 0.45 6.28
CA LEU A 150 3.57 0.56 5.05
C LEU A 150 4.02 2.00 4.84
N LYS A 151 4.95 2.19 3.90
CA LYS A 151 5.36 3.51 3.40
C LYS A 151 5.54 3.44 1.89
N SER A 152 5.03 4.44 1.17
CA SER A 152 5.29 4.56 -0.27
C SER A 152 6.52 5.44 -0.57
N GLY A 153 6.76 6.45 0.25
CA GLY A 153 7.84 7.41 0.06
C GLY A 153 7.59 8.45 -1.05
N PRO A 154 8.42 9.51 -1.11
CA PRO A 154 8.22 10.64 -2.01
C PRO A 154 8.43 10.33 -3.50
N ASN A 155 9.18 9.27 -3.82
CA ASN A 155 9.50 8.87 -5.20
C ASN A 155 8.51 7.81 -5.74
N GLY A 156 7.39 7.59 -5.06
CA GLY A 156 6.36 6.62 -5.46
C GLY A 156 6.92 5.20 -5.62
N VAL A 157 6.67 4.56 -6.74
CA VAL A 157 7.12 3.16 -6.98
C VAL A 157 8.64 2.99 -7.09
N PHE A 158 9.37 4.07 -7.30
CA PHE A 158 10.84 4.08 -7.37
C PHE A 158 11.51 4.31 -6.01
N ASP A 159 10.71 4.50 -4.95
CA ASP A 159 11.21 4.70 -3.60
C ASP A 159 11.59 3.39 -2.93
N ASP A 160 12.64 3.43 -2.11
CA ASP A 160 13.07 2.28 -1.32
C ASP A 160 12.01 1.89 -0.29
N ASN A 161 11.24 2.86 0.24
CA ASN A 161 10.14 2.57 1.15
C ASN A 161 9.06 1.73 0.45
N PHE A 162 8.68 2.10 -0.78
CA PHE A 162 7.74 1.30 -1.57
C PHE A 162 8.28 -0.13 -1.78
N ARG A 163 9.55 -0.24 -2.20
CA ARG A 163 10.18 -1.56 -2.43
C ARG A 163 10.16 -2.43 -1.18
N ASN A 164 10.51 -1.86 -0.02
CA ASN A 164 10.55 -2.57 1.25
C ASN A 164 9.14 -2.92 1.74
N SER A 165 8.16 -2.05 1.54
CA SER A 165 6.74 -2.34 1.82
C SER A 165 6.23 -3.53 0.99
N MET A 166 6.63 -3.63 -0.28
CA MET A 166 6.30 -4.80 -1.11
C MET A 166 6.93 -6.08 -0.57
N ILE A 167 8.18 -6.03 -0.09
CA ILE A 167 8.86 -7.19 0.51
C ILE A 167 8.14 -7.60 1.80
N LEU A 168 7.82 -6.64 2.66
CA LEU A 168 7.10 -6.87 3.92
C LEU A 168 5.75 -7.54 3.69
N LEU A 169 4.93 -7.01 2.77
CA LEU A 169 3.67 -7.64 2.38
C LEU A 169 3.89 -9.04 1.80
N GLY A 170 4.93 -9.21 0.98
CA GLY A 170 5.32 -10.50 0.44
C GLY A 170 5.57 -11.55 1.50
N ASP A 171 6.23 -11.18 2.59
CA ASP A 171 6.54 -12.05 3.71
C ASP A 171 5.30 -12.37 4.55
N ILE A 172 4.47 -11.37 4.86
CA ILE A 172 3.24 -11.52 5.63
C ILE A 172 2.23 -12.43 4.91
N PHE A 173 2.01 -12.23 3.62
CA PHE A 173 1.04 -12.99 2.83
C PHE A 173 1.62 -14.22 2.12
N LYS A 174 2.90 -14.56 2.34
CA LYS A 174 3.60 -15.69 1.69
C LYS A 174 3.61 -15.62 0.16
N VAL A 175 3.70 -14.40 -0.37
CA VAL A 175 3.74 -14.12 -1.82
C VAL A 175 5.05 -13.45 -2.27
N GLN A 176 6.17 -13.84 -1.66
CA GLN A 176 7.50 -13.25 -1.89
C GLN A 176 7.91 -13.26 -3.35
N LYS A 177 7.57 -14.31 -4.09
CA LYS A 177 7.88 -14.41 -5.53
C LYS A 177 7.20 -13.29 -6.32
N LYS A 178 5.93 -12.96 -5.98
CA LYS A 178 5.17 -11.89 -6.63
C LYS A 178 5.75 -10.52 -6.27
N ALA A 179 6.05 -10.28 -4.99
CA ALA A 179 6.68 -9.05 -4.53
C ALA A 179 8.03 -8.80 -5.23
N LYS A 180 8.90 -9.81 -5.28
CA LYS A 180 10.19 -9.74 -5.99
C LYS A 180 10.02 -9.48 -7.48
N LYS A 181 9.02 -10.10 -8.13
CA LYS A 181 8.74 -9.88 -9.55
C LYS A 181 8.34 -8.42 -9.83
N ILE A 182 7.48 -7.84 -9.00
CA ILE A 182 7.06 -6.44 -9.14
C ILE A 182 8.25 -5.50 -8.96
N ASN A 183 9.00 -5.64 -7.87
CA ASN A 183 10.19 -4.82 -7.60
C ASN A 183 11.23 -4.93 -8.73
N LYS A 184 11.46 -6.14 -9.25
CA LYS A 184 12.35 -6.37 -10.39
C LYS A 184 11.83 -5.70 -11.67
N CYS A 185 10.53 -5.75 -11.93
CA CYS A 185 9.91 -5.11 -13.09
C CYS A 185 10.10 -3.59 -13.04
N ILE A 186 9.82 -2.97 -11.90
CA ILE A 186 9.99 -1.52 -11.70
C ILE A 186 11.46 -1.11 -11.89
N ALA A 187 12.38 -1.81 -11.24
CA ALA A 187 13.82 -1.55 -11.37
C ALA A 187 14.31 -1.74 -12.81
N ALA A 188 13.80 -2.74 -13.53
CA ALA A 188 14.17 -3.00 -14.92
C ALA A 188 13.72 -1.86 -15.86
N GLN A 189 12.53 -1.28 -15.64
CA GLN A 189 12.05 -0.14 -16.42
C GLN A 189 12.94 1.10 -16.21
N ALA A 190 13.24 1.44 -14.95
CA ALA A 190 14.16 2.54 -14.65
C ALA A 190 15.53 2.33 -15.29
N LYS A 191 16.10 1.13 -15.13
CA LYS A 191 17.40 0.78 -15.71
C LYS A 191 17.42 0.84 -17.23
N GLU A 192 16.35 0.43 -17.90
CA GLU A 192 16.24 0.49 -19.36
C GLU A 192 16.22 1.93 -19.85
N ILE A 193 15.47 2.83 -19.18
CA ILE A 193 15.47 4.25 -19.51
C ILE A 193 16.86 4.86 -19.30
N GLN A 194 17.48 4.62 -18.14
CA GLN A 194 18.83 5.08 -17.84
C GLN A 194 19.86 4.60 -18.86
N LYS A 195 19.76 3.34 -19.31
CA LYS A 195 20.65 2.80 -20.34
C LYS A 195 20.52 3.53 -21.68
N ARG A 196 19.29 3.86 -22.09
CA ARG A 196 19.02 4.59 -23.34
C ARG A 196 19.57 6.01 -23.31
N THR A 197 19.51 6.65 -22.15
CA THR A 197 19.93 8.04 -21.98
C THR A 197 21.36 8.21 -21.48
N ALA A 198 22.05 7.14 -21.09
CA ALA A 198 23.38 7.17 -20.45
C ALA A 198 24.47 7.89 -21.27
N LYS A 199 24.36 7.92 -22.60
CA LYS A 199 25.33 8.55 -23.50
C LYS A 199 24.94 9.97 -23.92
N VAL A 200 23.79 10.47 -23.43
CA VAL A 200 23.36 11.84 -23.73
C VAL A 200 24.17 12.80 -22.87
N THR A 201 25.03 13.59 -23.50
CA THR A 201 25.86 14.61 -22.86
C THR A 201 25.22 15.99 -22.91
N ASP A 202 24.50 16.29 -23.99
CA ASP A 202 23.70 17.50 -24.13
C ASP A 202 22.30 17.22 -23.60
N LYS A 203 22.16 17.40 -22.28
CA LYS A 203 20.92 17.08 -21.59
C LYS A 203 19.86 18.14 -21.85
N PRO A 204 18.63 17.74 -22.19
CA PRO A 204 17.55 18.71 -22.31
C PRO A 204 17.26 19.36 -20.96
N LYS A 205 17.10 20.68 -20.97
CA LYS A 205 16.67 21.47 -19.82
C LYS A 205 15.14 21.43 -19.75
N VAL A 206 14.61 20.98 -18.62
CA VAL A 206 13.17 20.74 -18.47
C VAL A 206 12.66 21.44 -17.21
N TYR A 207 11.51 22.09 -17.35
CA TYR A 207 10.71 22.60 -16.25
C TYR A 207 9.46 21.75 -16.08
N ILE A 208 9.26 21.21 -14.87
CA ILE A 208 8.01 20.55 -14.53
C ILE A 208 7.12 21.48 -13.72
N CYS A 209 5.85 21.58 -14.09
CA CYS A 209 4.91 22.46 -13.40
C CYS A 209 3.54 21.79 -13.17
N GLY A 210 2.66 22.53 -12.51
CA GLY A 210 1.32 22.05 -12.21
C GLY A 210 1.28 20.96 -11.14
N LEU A 211 2.38 20.76 -10.41
CA LEU A 211 2.48 19.71 -9.40
C LEU A 211 1.59 20.03 -8.18
N GLY A 212 0.73 19.10 -7.84
CA GLY A 212 -0.13 19.19 -6.67
C GLY A 212 -0.38 17.81 -6.06
N ASN A 213 -0.70 17.79 -4.77
CA ASN A 213 -1.02 16.54 -4.09
C ASN A 213 -2.37 15.95 -4.50
N TRP A 214 -3.27 16.82 -4.98
CA TRP A 214 -4.68 16.49 -5.27
C TRP A 214 -5.09 16.81 -6.70
N GLY A 215 -4.16 16.79 -7.61
CA GLY A 215 -4.40 17.09 -9.00
C GLY A 215 -3.50 18.21 -9.52
N THR A 216 -3.84 18.75 -10.67
CA THR A 216 -3.07 19.80 -11.34
C THR A 216 -3.30 21.16 -10.66
N THR A 217 -2.22 21.89 -10.45
CA THR A 217 -2.21 23.26 -9.93
C THR A 217 -1.77 24.26 -11.01
N ASN A 218 -1.33 25.43 -10.59
CA ASN A 218 -0.82 26.44 -11.53
C ASN A 218 0.63 26.16 -11.96
N HIS A 219 1.12 26.91 -12.96
CA HIS A 219 2.44 26.73 -13.54
C HIS A 219 3.60 27.08 -12.60
N LEU A 220 3.36 27.74 -11.48
CA LEU A 220 4.39 28.05 -10.49
C LEU A 220 4.64 26.90 -9.49
N MET A 221 3.75 25.93 -9.41
CA MET A 221 3.95 24.75 -8.57
C MET A 221 4.86 23.74 -9.24
N THR A 222 6.03 23.52 -8.63
CA THR A 222 7.12 22.72 -9.21
C THR A 222 7.86 21.93 -8.13
N ALA A 223 8.86 21.15 -8.50
CA ALA A 223 9.76 20.45 -7.59
C ALA A 223 11.20 20.44 -8.16
N GLN A 224 12.19 20.66 -7.30
CA GLN A 224 13.61 20.54 -7.72
C GLN A 224 14.07 19.07 -7.81
N ASN A 225 13.49 18.20 -7.00
CA ASN A 225 13.77 16.76 -7.03
C ASN A 225 12.59 16.04 -7.67
N TYR A 226 12.76 15.57 -8.88
CA TYR A 226 11.74 14.85 -9.60
C TYR A 226 12.34 13.57 -10.18
N ILE A 227 12.05 12.45 -9.54
CA ILE A 227 12.69 11.15 -9.79
C ILE A 227 12.65 10.73 -11.28
N SER A 228 11.60 11.11 -12.02
CA SER A 228 11.52 10.78 -13.45
C SER A 228 12.59 11.50 -14.27
N PHE A 229 13.04 12.70 -13.84
CA PHE A 229 14.12 13.43 -14.50
C PHE A 229 15.46 12.76 -14.24
N ASP A 230 15.69 12.31 -13.00
CA ASP A 230 16.91 11.58 -12.64
C ASP A 230 17.03 10.27 -13.44
N ILE A 231 15.90 9.54 -13.57
CA ILE A 231 15.85 8.30 -14.36
C ILE A 231 16.06 8.57 -15.85
N ALA A 232 15.47 9.65 -16.37
CA ALA A 232 15.55 10.01 -17.79
C ALA A 232 16.82 10.77 -18.18
N ASN A 233 17.71 11.11 -17.22
CA ASN A 233 18.94 11.88 -17.43
C ASN A 233 18.69 13.26 -18.07
N VAL A 234 17.66 13.97 -17.61
CA VAL A 234 17.37 15.35 -18.02
C VAL A 234 17.71 16.33 -16.91
N ASP A 235 18.07 17.55 -17.28
CA ASP A 235 18.40 18.60 -16.33
C ASP A 235 17.11 19.34 -15.91
N ASN A 236 16.80 19.29 -14.62
CA ASN A 236 15.76 20.13 -14.06
C ASN A 236 16.27 21.56 -13.92
N VAL A 237 15.59 22.52 -14.57
CA VAL A 237 15.98 23.95 -14.46
C VAL A 237 15.67 24.54 -13.09
N VAL A 238 14.86 23.83 -12.29
CA VAL A 238 14.49 24.27 -10.95
C VAL A 238 15.55 23.79 -9.95
N THR A 239 16.31 24.72 -9.40
CA THR A 239 17.34 24.46 -8.40
C THR A 239 17.24 25.44 -7.25
N GLY A 240 17.89 25.13 -6.12
CA GLY A 240 17.99 26.05 -4.98
C GLY A 240 16.69 26.29 -4.21
N LEU A 241 15.69 25.41 -4.32
CA LEU A 241 14.48 25.50 -3.54
C LEU A 241 14.72 25.08 -2.08
N ALA A 242 14.07 25.79 -1.14
CA ALA A 242 14.28 25.60 0.29
C ALA A 242 13.75 24.25 0.79
N LYS A 243 12.72 23.69 0.14
CA LYS A 243 12.06 22.46 0.57
C LYS A 243 12.18 21.36 -0.48
N LYS A 244 12.11 20.10 -0.04
CA LYS A 244 11.91 18.97 -0.92
C LYS A 244 10.42 18.84 -1.26
N GLY A 245 10.12 18.21 -2.39
CA GLY A 245 8.75 17.99 -2.85
C GLY A 245 8.14 19.18 -3.58
N ASN A 246 6.81 19.15 -3.73
CA ASN A 246 6.07 20.15 -4.48
C ASN A 246 5.99 21.47 -3.70
N GLN A 247 6.39 22.56 -4.35
CA GLN A 247 6.36 23.90 -3.76
C GLN A 247 6.18 24.96 -4.83
N PRO A 248 5.62 26.14 -4.48
CA PRO A 248 5.56 27.25 -5.41
C PRO A 248 6.92 27.92 -5.57
N ILE A 249 7.18 28.42 -6.76
CA ILE A 249 8.24 29.40 -7.01
C ILE A 249 7.62 30.79 -7.21
N GLU A 250 8.43 31.83 -6.96
CA GLU A 250 8.06 33.22 -7.26
C GLU A 250 7.96 33.40 -8.77
N LYS A 251 7.01 34.23 -9.19
CA LYS A 251 6.73 34.50 -10.61
C LYS A 251 7.99 35.05 -11.32
N GLU A 252 8.77 35.85 -10.62
CA GLU A 252 10.00 36.48 -11.09
C GLU A 252 11.13 35.47 -11.38
N LYS A 253 11.06 34.29 -10.74
CA LYS A 253 12.01 33.18 -11.00
C LYS A 253 11.57 32.29 -12.16
N PHE A 254 10.35 32.44 -12.63
CA PHE A 254 9.84 31.69 -13.77
C PHE A 254 10.18 32.35 -15.12
N VAL A 255 10.38 33.66 -15.15
CA VAL A 255 10.73 34.45 -16.31
C VAL A 255 12.26 34.48 -16.45
#